data_9f4352ba4a898da0977ac4c2c59e0953
#
_entry.id   9f4352ba4a898da0977ac4c2c59e0953
#
_cell.length_a   1.000
_cell.length_b   1.000
_cell.length_c   1.000
_cell.angle_alpha   90.00
_cell.angle_beta   90.00
_cell.angle_gamma   90.00
#
_symmetry.space_group_name_H-M   'P 1'
#
loop_
_entity.id
_entity.type
_entity.pdbx_description
1 polymer ?
#
loop_
_entity_poly.entity_id
_entity_poly.type
_entity_poly.pdbx_seq_one_letter_code
_entity_poly.pdbx_strand_id
1 'polypeptide(L)'
;KAADEASSFKQECAELKSKTEKLVGLLRQAARASSDLYERPTCRIIDDTEQVLDKALSLVLKCRANGLMKRVFTIIPAAAFRKMSSQLENSIGDVSWLLRVSASGDDRDDEYLGLPPIAANEPILCLIWEQIAILYTGSLENRSDAAASLVSLARDNDRYGKLIIEEGGVGPLLKLLKEGKMEGQENAAKAIGLLGRDPESVEHMIHAGVCTVFAKILKEGPMKVQAVTAWAVSELAANYPKCQDLFAQHNIIRLLVSHLAFETIQEHSKYAIASHKATSIHAVVMASSNNSTVKVAVDEDHQSQISHPMGNQTPNQMHNVVTSTMAMNGGVKLPQKLGNNHVRSNSQGNVKQFHHIYYQPQQNGSMSGVNMKGRELEDPATKAYMKAMAARALWHLAKGNSSICRSITESRALLCFAVLLEKGSDDVQFNSAMALMEITAVAERDTDLRRSAFKPNSHACKLVVDQLLKIIEKADSELLIPCIKAIGNLARTFRATETRMIAPLVKLLDEREAEVSKEAAIALTKFACTDNYLHLDHSKAIITAGGAKHLIQLVYFGEQIVQLRALVLLCYIALHVPDSEELAQAEVLTVLEWASKQSYMTQDETIDTLLQEAKSRLELYQSRGSRGFH
;
A
#
# COMPACT_ATOMS: atom_id res chain seq x y z
N LYS A 1 24.51 50.52 4.64
CA LYS A 1 24.77 50.92 6.02
C LYS A 1 25.82 50.02 6.67
N ALA A 2 25.62 48.69 6.77
CA ALA A 2 26.63 47.80 7.38
C ALA A 2 27.98 47.82 6.64
N ALA A 3 27.99 47.92 5.31
CA ALA A 3 29.21 48.02 4.52
C ALA A 3 29.95 49.35 4.71
N ASP A 4 29.24 50.45 4.90
CA ASP A 4 29.83 51.78 5.15
C ASP A 4 30.52 51.87 6.53
N GLU A 5 30.10 51.01 7.47
CA GLU A 5 30.65 50.91 8.84
C GLU A 5 31.77 49.85 8.92
N ALA A 6 32.19 49.26 7.82
CA ALA A 6 33.25 48.25 7.81
C ALA A 6 34.61 48.85 8.14
N SER A 7 35.31 48.28 9.13
CA SER A 7 36.63 48.69 9.57
C SER A 7 37.77 47.95 8.84
N SER A 8 37.47 46.78 8.27
CA SER A 8 38.40 45.97 7.48
C SER A 8 37.74 45.59 6.13
N PHE A 9 38.53 45.26 5.12
CA PHE A 9 38.06 44.88 3.77
C PHE A 9 37.10 45.92 3.17
N LYS A 10 37.40 47.21 3.31
CA LYS A 10 36.54 48.32 2.91
C LYS A 10 36.16 48.30 1.43
N GLN A 11 37.13 47.96 0.57
CA GLN A 11 36.92 47.91 -0.89
C GLN A 11 36.00 46.78 -1.28
N GLU A 12 36.20 45.58 -0.72
CA GLU A 12 35.38 44.41 -0.95
C GLU A 12 33.95 44.60 -0.40
N CYS A 13 33.81 45.22 0.77
CA CYS A 13 32.50 45.56 1.31
C CYS A 13 31.77 46.61 0.47
N ALA A 14 32.48 47.58 -0.13
CA ALA A 14 31.89 48.56 -1.05
C ALA A 14 31.43 47.89 -2.38
N GLU A 15 32.18 46.90 -2.89
CA GLU A 15 31.79 46.12 -4.06
C GLU A 15 30.50 45.32 -3.76
N LEU A 16 30.44 44.57 -2.65
CA LEU A 16 29.23 43.85 -2.25
C LEU A 16 28.04 44.79 -2.07
N LYS A 17 28.24 46.00 -1.51
CA LYS A 17 27.19 47.02 -1.39
C LYS A 17 26.65 47.42 -2.76
N SER A 18 27.51 47.75 -3.72
CA SER A 18 27.13 48.15 -5.07
C SER A 18 26.29 47.07 -5.76
N LYS A 19 26.67 45.76 -5.66
CA LYS A 19 25.93 44.64 -6.21
C LYS A 19 24.58 44.47 -5.51
N THR A 20 24.55 44.62 -4.17
CA THR A 20 23.30 44.57 -3.40
C THR A 20 22.34 45.70 -3.80
N GLU A 21 22.82 46.91 -4.04
CA GLU A 21 21.99 48.05 -4.48
C GLU A 21 21.39 47.80 -5.86
N LYS A 22 22.17 47.21 -6.81
CA LYS A 22 21.65 46.77 -8.10
C LYS A 22 20.57 45.72 -7.96
N LEU A 23 20.80 44.69 -7.12
CA LEU A 23 19.83 43.62 -6.86
C LEU A 23 18.54 44.18 -6.23
N VAL A 24 18.63 45.14 -5.29
CA VAL A 24 17.45 45.82 -4.72
C VAL A 24 16.62 46.53 -5.81
N GLY A 25 17.28 47.15 -6.79
CA GLY A 25 16.59 47.76 -7.95
C GLY A 25 15.75 46.74 -8.72
N LEU A 26 16.34 45.59 -9.02
CA LEU A 26 15.67 44.49 -9.75
C LEU A 26 14.55 43.85 -8.92
N LEU A 27 14.76 43.62 -7.63
CA LEU A 27 13.73 43.08 -6.73
C LEU A 27 12.52 44.03 -6.58
N ARG A 28 12.75 45.35 -6.59
CA ARG A 28 11.65 46.32 -6.63
C ARG A 28 10.86 46.26 -7.95
N GLN A 29 11.51 46.01 -9.08
CA GLN A 29 10.84 45.79 -10.36
C GLN A 29 10.05 44.48 -10.33
N ALA A 30 10.63 43.40 -9.83
CA ALA A 30 9.96 42.12 -9.67
C ALA A 30 8.72 42.23 -8.75
N ALA A 31 8.83 42.97 -7.63
CA ALA A 31 7.69 43.20 -6.73
C ALA A 31 6.56 44.02 -7.38
N ARG A 32 6.85 44.92 -8.33
CA ARG A 32 5.81 45.67 -9.09
C ARG A 32 5.14 44.79 -10.15
N ALA A 33 5.87 43.86 -10.73
CA ALA A 33 5.39 42.91 -11.75
C ALA A 33 4.94 41.57 -11.15
N SER A 34 4.66 41.49 -9.85
CA SER A 34 4.44 40.23 -9.12
C SER A 34 3.27 39.39 -9.64
N SER A 35 2.24 40.02 -10.25
CA SER A 35 1.10 39.32 -10.89
C SER A 35 1.46 38.61 -12.18
N ASP A 36 2.54 39.03 -12.84
CA ASP A 36 2.91 38.59 -14.19
C ASP A 36 4.10 37.60 -14.15
N LEU A 37 4.71 37.43 -12.98
CA LEU A 37 5.85 36.56 -12.81
C LEU A 37 5.43 35.07 -12.74
N TYR A 38 6.23 34.20 -13.35
CA TYR A 38 6.08 32.77 -13.20
C TYR A 38 6.32 32.34 -11.75
N GLU A 39 5.29 31.82 -11.08
CA GLU A 39 5.27 31.52 -9.63
C GLU A 39 6.48 30.68 -9.18
N ARG A 40 6.75 29.59 -9.85
CA ARG A 40 7.77 28.62 -9.39
C ARG A 40 9.22 29.12 -9.56
N PRO A 41 9.65 29.59 -10.73
CA PRO A 41 10.96 30.23 -10.83
C PRO A 41 11.10 31.39 -9.83
N THR A 42 10.04 32.18 -9.64
CA THR A 42 10.05 33.31 -8.70
C THR A 42 10.33 32.85 -7.27
N CYS A 43 9.58 31.89 -6.74
CA CYS A 43 9.80 31.37 -5.38
C CYS A 43 11.26 30.89 -5.20
N ARG A 44 11.74 30.03 -6.09
CA ARG A 44 13.10 29.46 -6.01
C ARG A 44 14.19 30.53 -6.09
N ILE A 45 14.06 31.48 -7.01
CA ILE A 45 15.03 32.58 -7.20
C ILE A 45 15.01 33.53 -6.00
N ILE A 46 13.85 33.86 -5.46
CA ILE A 46 13.74 34.75 -4.31
C ILE A 46 14.30 34.08 -3.02
N ASP A 47 13.96 32.80 -2.78
CA ASP A 47 14.48 32.04 -1.64
C ASP A 47 16.03 31.94 -1.67
N ASP A 48 16.62 31.62 -2.82
CA ASP A 48 18.07 31.59 -2.99
C ASP A 48 18.69 32.98 -2.81
N THR A 49 18.07 34.01 -3.38
CA THR A 49 18.51 35.40 -3.25
C THR A 49 18.50 35.86 -1.79
N GLU A 50 17.48 35.52 -1.01
CA GLU A 50 17.41 35.81 0.44
C GLU A 50 18.58 35.16 1.19
N GLN A 51 18.84 33.89 0.94
CA GLN A 51 19.96 33.18 1.54
C GLN A 51 21.32 33.80 1.18
N VAL A 52 21.48 34.24 -0.07
CA VAL A 52 22.71 34.91 -0.52
C VAL A 52 22.88 36.27 0.17
N LEU A 53 21.81 37.04 0.32
CA LEU A 53 21.81 38.33 1.02
C LEU A 53 22.15 38.17 2.51
N ASP A 54 21.61 37.14 3.18
CA ASP A 54 21.90 36.84 4.58
C ASP A 54 23.37 36.46 4.79
N LYS A 55 23.93 35.65 3.89
CA LYS A 55 25.36 35.29 3.89
C LYS A 55 26.24 36.52 3.65
N ALA A 56 25.86 37.41 2.73
CA ALA A 56 26.55 38.64 2.42
C ALA A 56 26.54 39.60 3.65
N LEU A 57 25.35 39.76 4.27
CA LEU A 57 25.22 40.58 5.48
C LEU A 57 26.09 40.05 6.62
N SER A 58 26.06 38.72 6.84
CA SER A 58 26.88 38.07 7.89
C SER A 58 28.36 38.27 7.65
N LEU A 59 28.83 38.21 6.37
CA LEU A 59 30.22 38.46 6.03
C LEU A 59 30.64 39.93 6.31
N VAL A 60 29.79 40.89 5.88
CA VAL A 60 30.03 42.33 6.09
C VAL A 60 30.03 42.70 7.57
N LEU A 61 29.12 42.12 8.37
CA LEU A 61 29.05 42.35 9.83
C LEU A 61 30.32 41.88 10.54
N LYS A 62 30.99 40.83 10.09
CA LYS A 62 32.29 40.39 10.60
C LYS A 62 33.38 41.46 10.37
N CYS A 63 33.25 42.27 9.32
CA CYS A 63 34.20 43.35 9.01
C CYS A 63 33.99 44.62 9.84
N ARG A 64 32.86 44.78 10.55
CA ARG A 64 32.56 45.89 11.49
C ARG A 64 33.18 45.71 12.85
N ALA A 65 33.66 44.52 13.21
CA ALA A 65 34.08 44.22 14.56
C ALA A 65 35.29 45.06 15.02
N ASN A 66 35.05 46.05 15.85
CA ASN A 66 36.04 46.91 16.49
C ASN A 66 36.49 46.29 17.82
N GLY A 67 37.59 45.54 17.83
CA GLY A 67 38.22 45.03 19.07
C GLY A 67 39.48 44.25 18.77
N LEU A 68 40.60 44.60 19.45
CA LEU A 68 41.89 43.95 19.25
C LEU A 68 41.85 42.42 19.41
N MET A 69 41.07 41.93 20.37
CA MET A 69 40.90 40.46 20.60
C MET A 69 40.16 39.75 19.48
N LYS A 70 39.13 40.35 18.87
CA LYS A 70 38.39 39.73 17.75
C LYS A 70 39.14 39.74 16.41
N ARG A 71 40.07 40.72 16.20
CA ARG A 71 40.93 40.78 15.01
C ARG A 71 41.88 39.59 14.88
N VAL A 72 42.32 39.04 16.02
CA VAL A 72 43.27 37.92 16.02
C VAL A 72 42.58 36.57 15.74
N PHE A 73 41.28 36.44 16.05
CA PHE A 73 40.55 35.17 15.89
C PHE A 73 39.62 35.07 14.67
N THR A 74 39.44 36.16 13.89
CA THR A 74 38.56 36.13 12.71
C THR A 74 39.39 36.34 11.45
N ILE A 75 39.99 35.26 10.96
CA ILE A 75 40.67 35.25 9.65
C ILE A 75 39.60 35.12 8.57
N ILE A 76 39.29 36.21 7.86
CA ILE A 76 38.41 36.21 6.71
C ILE A 76 39.28 36.03 5.47
N PRO A 77 39.20 34.91 4.73
CA PRO A 77 39.97 34.75 3.51
C PRO A 77 39.42 35.65 2.39
N ALA A 78 40.28 36.28 1.60
CA ALA A 78 39.86 37.07 0.43
C ALA A 78 39.00 36.29 -0.57
N ALA A 79 39.18 34.97 -0.62
CA ALA A 79 38.34 34.07 -1.39
C ALA A 79 36.86 34.10 -0.99
N ALA A 80 36.54 34.42 0.28
CA ALA A 80 35.14 34.53 0.75
C ALA A 80 34.42 35.71 0.12
N PHE A 81 35.09 36.83 -0.08
CA PHE A 81 34.51 37.99 -0.76
C PHE A 81 34.30 37.72 -2.24
N ARG A 82 35.28 37.11 -2.90
CA ARG A 82 35.14 36.71 -4.33
C ARG A 82 33.99 35.75 -4.56
N LYS A 83 33.86 34.74 -3.67
CA LYS A 83 32.74 33.80 -3.73
C LYS A 83 31.40 34.52 -3.51
N MET A 84 31.31 35.42 -2.53
CA MET A 84 30.10 36.18 -2.24
C MET A 84 29.75 37.15 -3.36
N SER A 85 30.74 37.81 -3.94
CA SER A 85 30.59 38.70 -5.12
C SER A 85 29.99 37.93 -6.30
N SER A 86 30.52 36.75 -6.62
CA SER A 86 30.00 35.86 -7.65
C SER A 86 28.57 35.38 -7.36
N GLN A 87 28.25 35.04 -6.10
CA GLN A 87 26.87 34.63 -5.73
C GLN A 87 25.87 35.77 -5.90
N LEU A 88 26.22 37.01 -5.54
CA LEU A 88 25.37 38.18 -5.77
C LEU A 88 25.21 38.47 -7.29
N GLU A 89 26.25 38.25 -8.12
CA GLU A 89 26.12 38.35 -9.56
C GLU A 89 25.16 37.32 -10.14
N ASN A 90 25.22 36.07 -9.63
CA ASN A 90 24.28 35.03 -10.04
C ASN A 90 22.83 35.43 -9.64
N SER A 91 22.57 35.90 -8.42
CA SER A 91 21.25 36.38 -8.02
C SER A 91 20.76 37.57 -8.87
N ILE A 92 21.66 38.48 -9.26
CA ILE A 92 21.34 39.58 -10.20
C ILE A 92 20.93 38.99 -11.57
N GLY A 93 21.68 38.01 -12.06
CA GLY A 93 21.37 37.30 -13.30
C GLY A 93 20.03 36.60 -13.27
N ASP A 94 19.75 35.88 -12.18
CA ASP A 94 18.51 35.12 -11.97
C ASP A 94 17.28 36.04 -11.95
N VAL A 95 17.31 37.12 -11.15
CA VAL A 95 16.19 38.09 -11.10
C VAL A 95 16.03 38.83 -12.42
N SER A 96 17.12 39.16 -13.11
CA SER A 96 17.07 39.76 -14.44
C SER A 96 16.46 38.82 -15.49
N TRP A 97 16.80 37.54 -15.45
CA TRP A 97 16.23 36.51 -16.30
C TRP A 97 14.72 36.36 -16.03
N LEU A 98 14.31 36.31 -14.74
CA LEU A 98 12.91 36.20 -14.34
C LEU A 98 12.05 37.36 -14.92
N LEU A 99 12.54 38.59 -14.82
CA LEU A 99 11.85 39.76 -15.36
C LEU A 99 11.72 39.70 -16.88
N ARG A 100 12.76 39.23 -17.61
CA ARG A 100 12.72 39.10 -19.07
C ARG A 100 11.78 37.99 -19.55
N VAL A 101 11.80 36.83 -18.89
CA VAL A 101 10.90 35.71 -19.22
C VAL A 101 9.43 36.07 -18.99
N SER A 102 9.16 36.89 -17.98
CA SER A 102 7.81 37.29 -17.59
C SER A 102 7.30 38.52 -18.34
N ALA A 103 8.13 39.21 -19.15
CA ALA A 103 7.69 40.33 -19.96
C ALA A 103 6.72 39.90 -21.06
N SER A 104 5.69 40.71 -21.32
CA SER A 104 4.65 40.45 -22.31
C SER A 104 5.22 40.29 -23.72
N GLY A 105 4.59 39.40 -24.54
CA GLY A 105 5.14 38.92 -25.81
C GLY A 105 5.39 39.95 -26.92
N ASP A 106 4.87 41.19 -26.81
CA ASP A 106 5.09 42.24 -27.81
C ASP A 106 6.48 42.91 -27.74
N ASP A 107 7.20 42.77 -26.61
CA ASP A 107 8.54 43.31 -26.39
C ASP A 107 9.66 42.25 -26.53
N ARG A 108 9.35 41.05 -27.03
CA ARG A 108 10.36 40.00 -27.23
C ARG A 108 11.09 40.27 -28.57
N ASP A 109 12.19 40.98 -28.51
CA ASP A 109 13.25 40.75 -29.50
C ASP A 109 13.61 39.27 -29.47
N ASP A 110 13.83 38.65 -30.64
CA ASP A 110 14.20 37.22 -30.83
C ASP A 110 15.55 36.83 -30.17
N GLU A 111 15.92 37.47 -29.07
CA GLU A 111 17.15 37.23 -28.34
C GLU A 111 17.02 35.95 -27.53
N TYR A 112 17.85 34.96 -27.83
CA TYR A 112 17.93 33.69 -27.10
C TYR A 112 18.10 33.94 -25.57
N LEU A 113 17.07 33.74 -24.83
CA LEU A 113 17.05 33.80 -23.37
C LEU A 113 17.79 32.55 -22.83
N GLY A 114 19.10 32.65 -22.61
CA GLY A 114 19.87 31.58 -21.99
C GLY A 114 19.30 31.10 -20.65
N LEU A 115 19.89 30.05 -20.08
CA LEU A 115 19.49 29.54 -18.76
C LEU A 115 19.80 30.59 -17.67
N PRO A 116 18.96 30.67 -16.61
CA PRO A 116 19.29 31.47 -15.43
C PRO A 116 20.49 30.86 -14.70
N PRO A 117 21.35 31.66 -14.05
CA PRO A 117 22.51 31.18 -13.29
C PRO A 117 22.18 30.06 -12.30
N ILE A 118 21.01 30.11 -11.63
CA ILE A 118 20.56 29.07 -10.69
C ILE A 118 20.37 27.71 -11.36
N ALA A 119 20.02 27.67 -12.64
CA ALA A 119 19.85 26.45 -13.43
C ALA A 119 21.12 26.08 -14.24
N ALA A 120 22.19 26.85 -14.17
CA ALA A 120 23.41 26.60 -14.98
C ALA A 120 24.01 25.21 -14.69
N ASN A 121 23.97 24.74 -13.45
CA ASN A 121 24.47 23.43 -13.05
C ASN A 121 23.43 22.31 -13.16
N GLU A 122 22.16 22.63 -13.31
CA GLU A 122 21.05 21.70 -13.38
C GLU A 122 20.00 22.17 -14.42
N PRO A 123 20.32 22.13 -15.73
CA PRO A 123 19.47 22.68 -16.80
C PRO A 123 18.08 22.10 -16.86
N ILE A 124 17.91 20.84 -16.38
CA ILE A 124 16.63 20.15 -16.28
C ILE A 124 15.58 20.91 -15.44
N LEU A 125 16.04 21.78 -14.55
CA LEU A 125 15.17 22.59 -13.68
C LEU A 125 14.25 23.50 -14.52
N CYS A 126 14.76 24.10 -15.59
CA CYS A 126 13.95 24.94 -16.49
C CYS A 126 12.86 24.12 -17.20
N LEU A 127 13.18 22.89 -17.63
CA LEU A 127 12.18 22.00 -18.23
C LEU A 127 11.11 21.62 -17.19
N ILE A 128 11.51 21.32 -15.94
CA ILE A 128 10.56 21.01 -14.86
C ILE A 128 9.63 22.21 -14.61
N TRP A 129 10.15 23.42 -14.52
CA TRP A 129 9.34 24.64 -14.37
C TRP A 129 8.35 24.84 -15.51
N GLU A 130 8.79 24.64 -16.75
CA GLU A 130 7.94 24.72 -17.95
C GLU A 130 6.79 23.69 -17.86
N GLN A 131 7.10 22.43 -17.58
CA GLN A 131 6.07 21.40 -17.48
C GLN A 131 5.08 21.68 -16.34
N ILE A 132 5.57 22.16 -15.19
CA ILE A 132 4.69 22.55 -14.07
C ILE A 132 3.81 23.76 -14.46
N ALA A 133 4.35 24.76 -15.15
CA ALA A 133 3.56 25.89 -15.64
C ALA A 133 2.47 25.45 -16.62
N ILE A 134 2.78 24.53 -17.54
CA ILE A 134 1.80 23.93 -18.47
C ILE A 134 0.71 23.16 -17.70
N LEU A 135 1.07 22.43 -16.64
CA LEU A 135 0.08 21.74 -15.80
C LEU A 135 -0.90 22.71 -15.13
N TYR A 136 -0.50 23.96 -14.82
CA TYR A 136 -1.38 24.96 -14.23
C TYR A 136 -2.26 25.66 -15.26
N THR A 137 -1.71 26.07 -16.38
CA THR A 137 -2.31 27.03 -17.33
C THR A 137 -2.68 26.43 -18.68
N GLY A 138 -2.12 25.29 -19.06
CA GLY A 138 -2.31 24.67 -20.36
C GLY A 138 -3.72 24.11 -20.60
N SER A 139 -4.03 23.80 -21.86
CA SER A 139 -5.21 23.02 -22.24
C SER A 139 -5.17 21.62 -21.61
N LEU A 140 -6.28 20.89 -21.62
CA LEU A 140 -6.31 19.52 -21.06
C LEU A 140 -5.34 18.58 -21.81
N GLU A 141 -5.14 18.76 -23.10
CA GLU A 141 -4.15 18.03 -23.91
C GLU A 141 -2.74 18.38 -23.46
N ASN A 142 -2.38 19.67 -23.44
CA ASN A 142 -1.06 20.13 -23.04
C ASN A 142 -0.71 19.70 -21.60
N ARG A 143 -1.70 19.70 -20.68
CA ARG A 143 -1.49 19.17 -19.31
C ARG A 143 -1.22 17.67 -19.31
N SER A 144 -1.86 16.89 -20.21
CA SER A 144 -1.59 15.46 -20.35
C SER A 144 -0.16 15.22 -20.82
N ASP A 145 0.29 15.98 -21.84
CA ASP A 145 1.64 15.91 -22.39
C ASP A 145 2.70 16.33 -21.36
N ALA A 146 2.42 17.40 -20.61
CA ALA A 146 3.30 17.83 -19.53
C ALA A 146 3.42 16.77 -18.44
N ALA A 147 2.32 16.12 -18.06
CA ALA A 147 2.37 15.01 -17.10
C ALA A 147 3.15 13.81 -17.65
N ALA A 148 3.01 13.48 -18.95
CA ALA A 148 3.79 12.43 -19.61
C ALA A 148 5.30 12.76 -19.63
N SER A 149 5.66 14.03 -19.86
CA SER A 149 7.06 14.50 -19.76
C SER A 149 7.61 14.32 -18.35
N LEU A 150 6.85 14.70 -17.32
CA LEU A 150 7.25 14.52 -15.93
C LEU A 150 7.34 13.02 -15.54
N VAL A 151 6.50 12.14 -16.11
CA VAL A 151 6.62 10.68 -15.96
C VAL A 151 7.97 10.20 -16.50
N SER A 152 8.39 10.66 -17.68
CA SER A 152 9.67 10.28 -18.26
C SER A 152 10.83 10.74 -17.39
N LEU A 153 10.83 12.01 -16.98
CA LEU A 153 11.87 12.56 -16.10
C LEU A 153 11.99 11.81 -14.77
N ALA A 154 10.85 11.55 -14.11
CA ALA A 154 10.84 10.83 -12.83
C ALA A 154 11.25 9.35 -12.96
N ARG A 155 11.04 8.73 -14.14
CA ARG A 155 11.48 7.37 -14.41
C ARG A 155 12.98 7.28 -14.60
N ASP A 156 13.55 8.24 -15.31
CA ASP A 156 14.94 8.20 -15.76
C ASP A 156 15.91 8.54 -14.62
N ASN A 157 15.50 9.39 -13.67
CA ASN A 157 16.38 9.83 -12.59
C ASN A 157 15.59 10.22 -11.32
N ASP A 158 15.92 9.59 -10.19
CA ASP A 158 15.31 9.87 -8.88
C ASP A 158 15.51 11.32 -8.43
N ARG A 159 16.64 11.95 -8.79
CA ARG A 159 16.89 13.37 -8.51
C ARG A 159 15.87 14.28 -9.19
N TYR A 160 15.45 13.94 -10.41
CA TYR A 160 14.43 14.70 -11.13
C TYR A 160 13.06 14.56 -10.46
N GLY A 161 12.75 13.37 -9.93
CA GLY A 161 11.55 13.15 -9.12
C GLY A 161 11.51 14.08 -7.90
N LYS A 162 12.61 14.20 -7.17
CA LYS A 162 12.72 15.13 -6.03
C LYS A 162 12.55 16.58 -6.44
N LEU A 163 13.19 17.02 -7.53
CA LEU A 163 13.03 18.37 -8.07
C LEU A 163 11.56 18.66 -8.45
N ILE A 164 10.86 17.72 -9.07
CA ILE A 164 9.43 17.89 -9.40
C ILE A 164 8.60 18.14 -8.13
N ILE A 165 8.91 17.46 -7.04
CA ILE A 165 8.24 17.66 -5.74
C ILE A 165 8.62 19.02 -5.14
N GLU A 166 9.91 19.33 -5.06
CA GLU A 166 10.45 20.59 -4.52
C GLU A 166 9.87 21.80 -5.24
N GLU A 167 9.75 21.71 -6.57
CA GLU A 167 9.17 22.77 -7.41
C GLU A 167 7.63 22.77 -7.45
N GLY A 168 6.99 21.92 -6.62
CA GLY A 168 5.53 21.91 -6.38
C GLY A 168 4.70 21.27 -7.47
N GLY A 169 5.24 20.30 -8.21
CA GLY A 169 4.52 19.55 -9.24
C GLY A 169 3.39 18.67 -8.73
N VAL A 170 3.39 18.30 -7.44
CA VAL A 170 2.38 17.39 -6.85
C VAL A 170 0.96 17.98 -6.94
N GLY A 171 0.79 19.24 -6.57
CA GLY A 171 -0.54 19.90 -6.56
C GLY A 171 -1.25 19.86 -7.92
N PRO A 172 -0.63 20.37 -9.00
CA PRO A 172 -1.24 20.36 -10.33
C PRO A 172 -1.39 18.94 -10.91
N LEU A 173 -0.53 17.98 -10.58
CA LEU A 173 -0.71 16.56 -10.94
C LEU A 173 -1.96 15.98 -10.27
N LEU A 174 -2.18 16.23 -8.97
CA LEU A 174 -3.39 15.81 -8.27
C LEU A 174 -4.66 16.48 -8.85
N LYS A 175 -4.56 17.73 -9.27
CA LYS A 175 -5.66 18.42 -9.96
C LYS A 175 -5.96 17.77 -11.31
N LEU A 176 -4.93 17.48 -12.12
CA LEU A 176 -5.09 16.81 -13.41
C LEU A 176 -5.68 15.40 -13.24
N LEU A 177 -5.23 14.63 -12.24
CA LEU A 177 -5.79 13.32 -11.91
C LEU A 177 -7.29 13.40 -11.59
N LYS A 178 -7.73 14.46 -10.93
CA LYS A 178 -9.13 14.66 -10.49
C LYS A 178 -10.03 15.15 -11.61
N GLU A 179 -9.53 16.01 -12.51
CA GLU A 179 -10.32 16.82 -13.44
C GLU A 179 -9.97 16.59 -14.92
N GLY A 180 -8.89 15.87 -15.21
CA GLY A 180 -8.38 15.63 -16.56
C GLY A 180 -9.23 14.65 -17.38
N LYS A 181 -8.90 14.55 -18.67
CA LYS A 181 -9.33 13.44 -19.53
C LYS A 181 -8.61 12.16 -19.11
N MET A 182 -9.09 11.00 -19.54
CA MET A 182 -8.58 9.68 -19.17
C MET A 182 -7.05 9.56 -19.29
N GLU A 183 -6.47 10.01 -20.41
CA GLU A 183 -5.03 9.94 -20.65
C GLU A 183 -4.24 10.85 -19.68
N GLY A 184 -4.70 12.08 -19.46
CA GLY A 184 -4.09 13.00 -18.49
C GLY A 184 -4.21 12.48 -17.06
N GLN A 185 -5.33 11.85 -16.71
CA GLN A 185 -5.50 11.19 -15.41
C GLN A 185 -4.54 10.01 -15.24
N GLU A 186 -4.37 9.18 -16.27
CA GLU A 186 -3.42 8.07 -16.28
C GLU A 186 -1.98 8.55 -16.07
N ASN A 187 -1.55 9.56 -16.87
CA ASN A 187 -0.22 10.14 -16.76
C ASN A 187 0.02 10.78 -15.38
N ALA A 188 -0.96 11.49 -14.84
CA ALA A 188 -0.86 12.09 -13.51
C ALA A 188 -0.74 11.02 -12.40
N ALA A 189 -1.56 9.96 -12.43
CA ALA A 189 -1.45 8.86 -11.47
C ALA A 189 -0.08 8.17 -11.54
N LYS A 190 0.43 7.96 -12.76
CA LYS A 190 1.73 7.35 -13.02
C LYS A 190 2.88 8.23 -12.52
N ALA A 191 2.81 9.54 -12.76
CA ALA A 191 3.78 10.48 -12.24
C ALA A 191 3.83 10.42 -10.71
N ILE A 192 2.68 10.50 -10.02
CA ILE A 192 2.60 10.44 -8.56
C ILE A 192 3.20 9.14 -8.02
N GLY A 193 2.92 7.99 -8.63
CA GLY A 193 3.51 6.72 -8.22
C GLY A 193 5.04 6.71 -8.34
N LEU A 194 5.59 7.26 -9.45
CA LEU A 194 7.03 7.36 -9.67
C LEU A 194 7.74 8.36 -8.74
N LEU A 195 7.04 9.41 -8.30
CA LEU A 195 7.57 10.38 -7.33
C LEU A 195 7.69 9.81 -5.92
N GLY A 196 6.96 8.73 -5.59
CA GLY A 196 6.90 8.13 -4.26
C GLY A 196 8.01 7.11 -3.97
N ARG A 197 9.26 7.38 -4.35
CA ARG A 197 10.37 6.42 -4.21
C ARG A 197 11.09 6.46 -2.87
N ASP A 198 10.84 7.46 -2.05
CA ASP A 198 11.42 7.58 -0.72
C ASP A 198 10.37 8.08 0.30
N PRO A 199 10.59 7.83 1.61
CA PRO A 199 9.62 8.16 2.65
C PRO A 199 9.23 9.63 2.72
N GLU A 200 10.18 10.54 2.51
CA GLU A 200 9.98 12.00 2.59
C GLU A 200 9.07 12.49 1.45
N SER A 201 9.32 12.01 0.24
CA SER A 201 8.49 12.27 -0.93
C SER A 201 7.05 11.79 -0.73
N VAL A 202 6.86 10.58 -0.17
CA VAL A 202 5.53 10.04 0.12
C VAL A 202 4.81 10.86 1.18
N GLU A 203 5.50 11.25 2.25
CA GLU A 203 4.92 12.07 3.31
C GLU A 203 4.44 13.43 2.76
N HIS A 204 5.24 14.08 1.91
CA HIS A 204 4.84 15.31 1.22
C HIS A 204 3.56 15.12 0.39
N MET A 205 3.47 14.04 -0.40
CA MET A 205 2.28 13.75 -1.23
C MET A 205 1.03 13.46 -0.38
N ILE A 206 1.20 12.82 0.77
CA ILE A 206 0.11 12.58 1.70
C ILE A 206 -0.44 13.90 2.25
N HIS A 207 0.45 14.81 2.67
CA HIS A 207 0.05 16.15 3.12
C HIS A 207 -0.63 16.95 2.00
N ALA A 208 -0.23 16.76 0.75
CA ALA A 208 -0.89 17.35 -0.42
C ALA A 208 -2.29 16.74 -0.73
N GLY A 209 -2.73 15.69 -0.01
CA GLY A 209 -4.07 15.12 -0.10
C GLY A 209 -4.22 13.98 -1.10
N VAL A 210 -3.14 13.26 -1.44
CA VAL A 210 -3.15 12.13 -2.39
C VAL A 210 -4.18 11.06 -2.02
N CYS A 211 -4.35 10.74 -0.71
CA CYS A 211 -5.28 9.70 -0.25
C CYS A 211 -6.73 9.99 -0.65
N THR A 212 -7.17 11.23 -0.52
CA THR A 212 -8.53 11.66 -0.88
C THR A 212 -8.77 11.56 -2.39
N VAL A 213 -7.78 12.00 -3.18
CA VAL A 213 -7.87 11.95 -4.66
C VAL A 213 -7.86 10.51 -5.14
N PHE A 214 -6.98 9.67 -4.62
CA PHE A 214 -6.91 8.26 -4.99
C PHE A 214 -8.19 7.51 -4.63
N ALA A 215 -8.76 7.74 -3.45
CA ALA A 215 -10.04 7.15 -3.06
C ALA A 215 -11.17 7.53 -4.03
N LYS A 216 -11.24 8.81 -4.45
CA LYS A 216 -12.22 9.27 -5.44
C LYS A 216 -12.04 8.55 -6.79
N ILE A 217 -10.80 8.47 -7.30
CA ILE A 217 -10.51 7.81 -8.58
C ILE A 217 -10.81 6.31 -8.53
N LEU A 218 -10.37 5.62 -7.49
CA LEU A 218 -10.66 4.19 -7.30
C LEU A 218 -12.16 3.90 -7.21
N LYS A 219 -12.96 4.85 -6.76
CA LYS A 219 -14.42 4.71 -6.68
C LYS A 219 -15.13 5.03 -8.00
N GLU A 220 -14.75 6.11 -8.68
CA GLU A 220 -15.54 6.75 -9.74
C GLU A 220 -14.81 6.85 -11.09
N GLY A 221 -13.50 6.67 -11.14
CA GLY A 221 -12.68 6.86 -12.34
C GLY A 221 -12.86 5.77 -13.39
N PRO A 222 -12.37 5.98 -14.62
CA PRO A 222 -12.26 4.93 -15.64
C PRO A 222 -11.39 3.77 -15.15
N MET A 223 -11.68 2.54 -15.53
CA MET A 223 -10.99 1.33 -15.02
C MET A 223 -9.48 1.38 -15.26
N LYS A 224 -9.04 1.87 -16.43
CA LYS A 224 -7.64 2.03 -16.76
C LYS A 224 -6.92 2.99 -15.80
N VAL A 225 -7.55 4.11 -15.46
CA VAL A 225 -7.02 5.07 -14.47
C VAL A 225 -7.05 4.50 -13.06
N GLN A 226 -8.11 3.74 -12.71
CA GLN A 226 -8.18 3.03 -11.44
C GLN A 226 -7.02 2.05 -11.26
N ALA A 227 -6.66 1.31 -12.32
CA ALA A 227 -5.54 0.36 -12.30
C ALA A 227 -4.20 1.06 -12.04
N VAL A 228 -3.92 2.16 -12.74
CA VAL A 228 -2.69 2.94 -12.52
C VAL A 228 -2.69 3.59 -11.14
N THR A 229 -3.86 4.04 -10.65
CA THR A 229 -3.98 4.57 -9.29
C THR A 229 -3.73 3.49 -8.22
N ALA A 230 -4.22 2.26 -8.43
CA ALA A 230 -3.93 1.13 -7.55
C ALA A 230 -2.43 0.80 -7.55
N TRP A 231 -1.79 0.83 -8.73
CA TRP A 231 -0.34 0.71 -8.82
C TRP A 231 0.37 1.83 -8.03
N ALA A 232 -0.04 3.09 -8.16
CA ALA A 232 0.54 4.19 -7.41
C ALA A 232 0.37 4.01 -5.88
N VAL A 233 -0.80 3.52 -5.41
CA VAL A 233 -0.99 3.14 -4.00
C VAL A 233 0.05 2.11 -3.57
N SER A 234 0.34 1.11 -4.41
CA SER A 234 1.34 0.07 -4.09
C SER A 234 2.75 0.64 -3.96
N GLU A 235 3.15 1.58 -4.85
CA GLU A 235 4.46 2.23 -4.79
C GLU A 235 4.62 3.06 -3.51
N LEU A 236 3.62 3.89 -3.19
CA LEU A 236 3.65 4.70 -1.97
C LEU A 236 3.69 3.83 -0.70
N ALA A 237 2.87 2.77 -0.64
CA ALA A 237 2.83 1.86 0.50
C ALA A 237 4.11 1.02 0.66
N ALA A 238 4.78 0.65 -0.45
CA ALA A 238 6.04 -0.08 -0.43
C ALA A 238 7.17 0.76 0.18
N ASN A 239 7.23 2.04 -0.16
CA ASN A 239 8.32 2.95 0.21
C ASN A 239 8.08 3.68 1.55
N TYR A 240 6.82 3.81 1.99
CA TYR A 240 6.47 4.45 3.26
C TYR A 240 5.34 3.71 4.00
N PRO A 241 5.66 2.66 4.76
CA PRO A 241 4.66 1.83 5.45
C PRO A 241 3.72 2.62 6.39
N LYS A 242 4.16 3.74 6.95
CA LYS A 242 3.33 4.60 7.81
C LYS A 242 2.08 5.17 7.10
N CYS A 243 2.08 5.24 5.76
CA CYS A 243 0.90 5.69 5.00
C CYS A 243 -0.22 4.66 4.93
N GLN A 244 0.03 3.40 5.28
CA GLN A 244 -0.94 2.32 5.20
C GLN A 244 -2.24 2.65 5.94
N ASP A 245 -2.15 3.15 7.18
CA ASP A 245 -3.32 3.50 8.00
C ASP A 245 -4.11 4.68 7.41
N LEU A 246 -3.41 5.65 6.79
CA LEU A 246 -4.06 6.77 6.11
C LEU A 246 -4.84 6.31 4.88
N PHE A 247 -4.31 5.39 4.08
CA PHE A 247 -5.06 4.77 2.99
C PHE A 247 -6.28 3.99 3.50
N ALA A 248 -6.16 3.29 4.63
CA ALA A 248 -7.28 2.58 5.25
C ALA A 248 -8.39 3.54 5.71
N GLN A 249 -8.04 4.69 6.33
CA GLN A 249 -9.00 5.73 6.75
C GLN A 249 -9.83 6.29 5.58
N HIS A 250 -9.26 6.32 4.36
CA HIS A 250 -9.95 6.74 3.15
C HIS A 250 -10.70 5.61 2.42
N ASN A 251 -10.93 4.48 3.07
CA ASN A 251 -11.62 3.29 2.53
C ASN A 251 -10.94 2.66 1.29
N ILE A 252 -9.67 2.94 1.02
CA ILE A 252 -8.96 2.43 -0.15
C ILE A 252 -8.90 0.90 -0.13
N ILE A 253 -8.74 0.28 1.05
CA ILE A 253 -8.76 -1.18 1.20
C ILE A 253 -10.04 -1.79 0.61
N ARG A 254 -11.21 -1.28 1.01
CA ARG A 254 -12.50 -1.77 0.53
C ARG A 254 -12.68 -1.57 -0.98
N LEU A 255 -12.21 -0.44 -1.51
CA LEU A 255 -12.26 -0.16 -2.94
C LEU A 255 -11.40 -1.16 -3.72
N LEU A 256 -10.18 -1.42 -3.28
CA LEU A 256 -9.28 -2.41 -3.91
C LEU A 256 -9.88 -3.81 -3.85
N VAL A 257 -10.42 -4.23 -2.71
CA VAL A 257 -11.10 -5.54 -2.61
C VAL A 257 -12.34 -5.61 -3.52
N SER A 258 -13.07 -4.51 -3.70
CA SER A 258 -14.20 -4.49 -4.65
C SER A 258 -13.77 -4.69 -6.10
N HIS A 259 -12.57 -4.23 -6.48
CA HIS A 259 -11.99 -4.48 -7.80
C HIS A 259 -11.56 -5.94 -7.99
N LEU A 260 -11.03 -6.58 -6.94
CA LEU A 260 -10.76 -8.03 -6.97
C LEU A 260 -12.04 -8.85 -7.12
N ALA A 261 -13.11 -8.43 -6.43
CA ALA A 261 -14.38 -9.16 -6.41
C ALA A 261 -15.19 -9.02 -7.71
N PHE A 262 -14.95 -7.96 -8.49
CA PHE A 262 -15.66 -7.69 -9.72
C PHE A 262 -15.52 -8.85 -10.71
N GLU A 263 -16.66 -9.42 -11.15
CA GLU A 263 -16.77 -10.61 -12.00
C GLU A 263 -16.13 -11.90 -11.42
N THR A 264 -15.18 -11.80 -10.47
CA THR A 264 -14.45 -12.94 -9.92
C THR A 264 -15.35 -13.93 -9.21
N ILE A 265 -16.30 -13.46 -8.41
CA ILE A 265 -17.23 -14.34 -7.66
C ILE A 265 -18.45 -14.73 -8.51
N GLN A 266 -18.91 -13.85 -9.38
CA GLN A 266 -20.09 -14.06 -10.20
C GLN A 266 -19.87 -15.07 -11.32
N GLU A 267 -18.70 -15.06 -11.96
CA GLU A 267 -18.37 -15.98 -13.05
C GLU A 267 -18.16 -17.43 -12.59
N HIS A 268 -17.94 -17.66 -11.29
CA HIS A 268 -17.62 -18.98 -10.75
C HIS A 268 -18.66 -19.40 -9.71
N SER A 269 -19.81 -19.93 -10.21
CA SER A 269 -20.92 -20.36 -9.36
C SER A 269 -20.53 -21.35 -8.25
N LYS A 270 -19.49 -22.16 -8.44
CA LYS A 270 -18.97 -23.07 -7.41
C LYS A 270 -18.35 -22.32 -6.19
N TYR A 271 -17.96 -21.07 -6.38
CA TYR A 271 -17.41 -20.19 -5.33
C TYR A 271 -18.41 -19.12 -4.87
N ALA A 272 -19.55 -19.01 -5.58
CA ALA A 272 -20.59 -18.08 -5.18
C ALA A 272 -21.06 -18.44 -3.77
N ILE A 273 -20.76 -17.57 -2.82
CA ILE A 273 -21.44 -17.59 -1.55
C ILE A 273 -22.86 -17.17 -1.88
N ALA A 274 -23.84 -18.06 -1.62
CA ALA A 274 -25.23 -17.66 -1.67
C ALA A 274 -25.34 -16.33 -0.92
N SER A 275 -25.44 -15.23 -1.65
CA SER A 275 -25.77 -13.97 -1.04
C SER A 275 -27.16 -14.22 -0.46
N HIS A 276 -27.23 -14.41 0.88
CA HIS A 276 -28.47 -14.10 1.54
C HIS A 276 -28.69 -12.62 1.24
N LYS A 277 -29.37 -12.34 0.11
CA LYS A 277 -30.20 -11.16 0.05
C LYS A 277 -30.93 -11.22 1.37
N ALA A 278 -30.79 -10.18 2.18
CA ALA A 278 -31.70 -9.97 3.28
C ALA A 278 -33.09 -9.96 2.62
N THR A 279 -33.66 -11.14 2.48
CA THR A 279 -35.03 -11.30 2.06
C THR A 279 -35.78 -10.68 3.21
N SER A 280 -36.35 -9.50 2.96
CA SER A 280 -37.31 -8.88 3.86
C SER A 280 -38.19 -10.04 4.36
N ILE A 281 -38.47 -10.08 5.65
CA ILE A 281 -39.41 -11.04 6.28
C ILE A 281 -40.69 -11.13 5.42
N HIS A 282 -41.09 -10.04 4.80
CA HIS A 282 -42.18 -9.96 3.83
C HIS A 282 -41.98 -10.85 2.58
N ALA A 283 -40.78 -10.96 2.04
CA ALA A 283 -40.49 -11.81 0.87
C ALA A 283 -40.49 -13.31 1.23
N VAL A 284 -40.13 -13.67 2.47
CA VAL A 284 -40.19 -15.04 2.97
C VAL A 284 -41.66 -15.46 3.21
N VAL A 285 -42.49 -14.54 3.74
CA VAL A 285 -43.92 -14.78 3.96
C VAL A 285 -44.67 -14.91 2.63
N MET A 286 -44.32 -14.13 1.60
CA MET A 286 -44.96 -14.24 0.27
C MET A 286 -44.50 -15.49 -0.51
N ALA A 287 -43.28 -15.97 -0.28
CA ALA A 287 -42.80 -17.22 -0.88
C ALA A 287 -43.44 -18.46 -0.24
N SER A 288 -43.80 -18.41 1.05
CA SER A 288 -44.55 -19.50 1.72
C SER A 288 -46.04 -19.53 1.37
N SER A 289 -46.63 -18.40 0.95
CA SER A 289 -48.06 -18.38 0.55
C SER A 289 -48.32 -18.83 -0.89
N ASN A 290 -47.29 -18.94 -1.73
CA ASN A 290 -47.44 -19.38 -3.13
C ASN A 290 -47.22 -20.89 -3.36
N ASN A 291 -47.00 -21.69 -2.32
CA ASN A 291 -46.77 -23.14 -2.40
C ASN A 291 -47.96 -24.02 -1.99
N SER A 292 -49.16 -23.44 -1.96
CA SER A 292 -50.37 -24.20 -1.62
C SER A 292 -51.35 -24.29 -2.80
N THR A 293 -50.93 -24.90 -3.89
CA THR A 293 -51.85 -25.47 -4.92
C THR A 293 -51.16 -26.61 -5.69
N VAL A 294 -51.07 -27.77 -5.05
CA VAL A 294 -51.12 -29.06 -5.79
C VAL A 294 -52.02 -30.00 -5.00
N LYS A 295 -53.15 -30.34 -5.64
CA LYS A 295 -54.07 -31.35 -5.19
C LYS A 295 -53.46 -32.75 -5.31
N VAL A 296 -53.51 -33.54 -4.28
CA VAL A 296 -53.77 -35.00 -4.37
C VAL A 296 -54.60 -35.41 -3.13
N ALA A 297 -55.55 -36.32 -3.39
CA ALA A 297 -56.64 -36.70 -2.58
C ALA A 297 -56.29 -37.79 -1.52
N VAL A 298 -57.09 -37.76 -0.42
CA VAL A 298 -57.65 -38.84 0.37
C VAL A 298 -56.68 -39.73 1.17
N ASP A 299 -56.71 -39.68 2.50
CA ASP A 299 -57.52 -40.54 3.35
C ASP A 299 -57.46 -40.11 4.81
N GLU A 300 -58.55 -40.50 5.50
CA GLU A 300 -59.01 -40.15 6.86
C GLU A 300 -58.12 -40.74 7.99
N ASP A 301 -57.95 -40.07 9.08
CA ASP A 301 -58.58 -40.34 10.37
C ASP A 301 -57.73 -39.88 11.57
N HIS A 302 -58.46 -39.38 12.60
CA HIS A 302 -58.21 -39.25 14.03
C HIS A 302 -57.69 -37.92 14.63
N GLN A 303 -58.71 -37.32 15.18
CA GLN A 303 -58.82 -36.32 16.24
C GLN A 303 -57.70 -36.28 17.29
N SER A 304 -57.29 -35.09 17.64
CA SER A 304 -57.47 -34.56 19.03
C SER A 304 -57.28 -33.04 19.07
N GLN A 305 -58.26 -32.38 19.65
CA GLN A 305 -58.38 -30.96 19.96
C GLN A 305 -57.44 -30.56 21.07
N ILE A 306 -56.77 -29.41 20.96
CA ILE A 306 -56.60 -28.49 22.10
C ILE A 306 -56.66 -27.07 21.54
N SER A 307 -57.68 -26.34 21.95
CA SER A 307 -57.92 -24.92 21.73
C SER A 307 -57.22 -24.06 22.79
N HIS A 308 -56.54 -22.98 22.37
CA HIS A 308 -56.38 -21.80 23.21
C HIS A 308 -56.41 -20.50 22.37
N PRO A 309 -56.87 -19.38 22.96
CA PRO A 309 -57.55 -18.31 22.23
C PRO A 309 -56.65 -17.21 21.70
N MET A 310 -57.03 -16.70 20.54
CA MET A 310 -56.54 -15.50 19.93
C MET A 310 -56.87 -14.27 20.74
N GLY A 311 -55.82 -13.49 21.10
CA GLY A 311 -55.97 -12.10 21.53
C GLY A 311 -55.55 -11.17 20.40
N ASN A 312 -56.50 -10.39 19.90
CA ASN A 312 -56.29 -9.33 18.94
C ASN A 312 -55.32 -8.27 19.49
N GLN A 313 -54.16 -8.07 18.83
CA GLN A 313 -53.38 -6.87 19.01
C GLN A 313 -53.12 -6.21 17.62
N THR A 314 -53.52 -4.96 17.53
CA THR A 314 -53.47 -4.10 16.36
C THR A 314 -52.05 -3.66 16.00
N PRO A 315 -51.76 -3.36 14.70
CA PRO A 315 -50.39 -3.10 14.21
C PRO A 315 -49.71 -1.83 14.72
N ASN A 316 -50.32 -1.03 15.57
CA ASN A 316 -49.81 0.29 15.99
C ASN A 316 -48.89 0.26 17.24
N GLN A 317 -48.67 -0.86 17.88
CA GLN A 317 -47.81 -0.91 19.08
C GLN A 317 -46.34 -1.21 18.81
N MET A 318 -45.96 -1.74 17.63
CA MET A 318 -44.56 -1.96 17.30
C MET A 318 -43.84 -0.69 16.84
N HIS A 319 -44.56 0.31 16.31
CA HIS A 319 -43.97 1.55 15.88
C HIS A 319 -43.49 2.45 17.05
N ASN A 320 -44.10 2.33 18.21
CA ASN A 320 -43.77 3.14 19.39
C ASN A 320 -42.60 2.60 20.22
N VAL A 321 -42.22 1.32 20.04
CA VAL A 321 -41.08 0.72 20.78
C VAL A 321 -39.76 1.05 20.05
N VAL A 322 -39.77 1.18 18.74
CA VAL A 322 -38.57 1.50 17.97
C VAL A 322 -38.21 3.00 18.04
N THR A 323 -39.20 3.88 18.17
CA THR A 323 -38.98 5.34 18.29
C THR A 323 -38.55 5.76 19.71
N SER A 324 -38.93 5.02 20.76
CA SER A 324 -38.52 5.36 22.13
C SER A 324 -37.09 4.91 22.48
N THR A 325 -36.54 3.93 21.78
CA THR A 325 -35.15 3.48 21.99
C THR A 325 -34.11 4.37 21.30
N MET A 326 -34.49 5.18 20.29
CA MET A 326 -33.59 6.13 19.64
C MET A 326 -33.56 7.53 20.30
N ALA A 327 -34.47 7.82 21.22
CA ALA A 327 -34.58 9.11 21.89
C ALA A 327 -33.75 9.24 23.19
N MET A 328 -33.07 8.19 23.62
CA MET A 328 -32.35 8.19 24.91
C MET A 328 -30.82 8.36 24.82
N ASN A 329 -30.26 8.57 23.65
CA ASN A 329 -28.82 8.85 23.53
C ASN A 329 -28.55 10.10 22.72
N GLY A 330 -28.37 11.26 23.39
CA GLY A 330 -27.77 12.45 22.76
C GLY A 330 -28.41 13.79 23.11
N GLY A 331 -28.32 14.20 24.36
CA GLY A 331 -28.63 15.56 24.75
C GLY A 331 -27.39 16.46 24.70
N VAL A 332 -27.39 17.45 23.80
CA VAL A 332 -26.69 18.72 24.02
C VAL A 332 -27.53 19.83 23.37
N LYS A 333 -27.96 20.76 24.24
CA LYS A 333 -28.71 21.95 23.89
C LYS A 333 -27.79 23.04 23.34
N LEU A 334 -28.23 23.76 22.33
CA LEU A 334 -27.75 25.10 22.01
C LEU A 334 -28.93 26.06 21.71
N PRO A 335 -28.84 27.32 22.06
CA PRO A 335 -30.03 28.18 22.29
C PRO A 335 -30.49 28.95 21.06
N GLN A 336 -31.80 29.17 21.05
CA GLN A 336 -32.51 30.06 20.13
C GLN A 336 -32.19 31.55 20.39
N LYS A 337 -32.10 32.33 19.34
CA LYS A 337 -32.47 33.78 19.39
C LYS A 337 -33.32 34.19 18.19
N LEU A 338 -34.42 34.80 18.54
CA LEU A 338 -35.44 35.45 17.71
C LEU A 338 -34.90 36.65 16.91
N GLY A 339 -35.59 36.96 15.82
CA GLY A 339 -35.54 38.29 15.19
C GLY A 339 -36.36 38.36 13.90
N ASN A 340 -37.61 38.84 14.02
CA ASN A 340 -38.48 39.27 12.93
C ASN A 340 -37.89 40.45 12.13
N ASN A 341 -38.17 40.57 10.81
CA ASN A 341 -39.04 41.61 10.28
C ASN A 341 -39.19 41.55 8.74
N HIS A 342 -40.43 41.85 8.35
CA HIS A 342 -40.93 42.08 7.02
C HIS A 342 -40.18 43.15 6.21
N VAL A 343 -40.20 43.05 4.87
CA VAL A 343 -40.73 44.10 3.96
C VAL A 343 -41.05 43.52 2.58
N ARG A 344 -42.25 43.87 2.07
CA ARG A 344 -42.78 43.64 0.71
C ARG A 344 -42.12 44.60 -0.30
N SER A 345 -41.99 44.19 -1.55
CA SER A 345 -42.47 44.99 -2.68
C SER A 345 -42.56 44.19 -3.99
N ASN A 346 -43.62 44.49 -4.74
CA ASN A 346 -44.05 43.97 -6.03
C ASN A 346 -43.16 44.44 -7.19
N SER A 347 -43.09 43.66 -8.27
CA SER A 347 -43.61 44.04 -9.61
C SER A 347 -43.40 42.93 -10.66
N GLN A 348 -44.49 42.58 -11.20
CA GLN A 348 -44.95 42.19 -12.55
C GLN A 348 -43.93 41.91 -13.66
N GLY A 349 -44.17 40.75 -14.32
CA GLY A 349 -44.38 40.69 -15.78
C GLY A 349 -43.51 39.67 -16.52
N ASN A 350 -43.93 38.52 -16.86
CA ASN A 350 -44.44 38.03 -18.14
C ASN A 350 -44.31 36.50 -18.32
N VAL A 351 -45.35 35.98 -18.84
CA VAL A 351 -45.72 34.61 -19.13
C VAL A 351 -44.87 33.99 -20.25
N LYS A 352 -44.42 32.75 -20.09
CA LYS A 352 -44.46 31.68 -21.11
C LYS A 352 -44.32 30.29 -20.53
N GLN A 353 -45.41 29.59 -20.71
CA GLN A 353 -45.67 28.14 -20.96
C GLN A 353 -44.87 27.06 -20.26
N PHE A 354 -45.69 26.32 -19.58
CA PHE A 354 -45.50 25.04 -18.88
C PHE A 354 -44.96 23.90 -19.73
N HIS A 355 -44.02 23.13 -19.16
CA HIS A 355 -44.01 21.68 -19.26
C HIS A 355 -43.94 21.09 -17.85
N HIS A 356 -44.94 20.28 -17.56
CA HIS A 356 -45.07 19.48 -16.35
C HIS A 356 -43.87 18.53 -16.23
N ILE A 357 -43.07 18.67 -15.16
CA ILE A 357 -42.16 17.63 -14.69
C ILE A 357 -42.70 17.19 -13.34
N TYR A 358 -43.18 15.95 -13.33
CA TYR A 358 -43.56 15.21 -12.12
C TYR A 358 -42.36 15.09 -11.18
N TYR A 359 -42.49 15.63 -9.97
CA TYR A 359 -41.60 15.28 -8.86
C TYR A 359 -41.95 13.89 -8.36
N GLN A 360 -41.05 12.91 -8.59
CA GLN A 360 -41.03 11.68 -7.83
C GLN A 360 -40.08 11.84 -6.62
N PRO A 361 -40.43 11.30 -5.44
CA PRO A 361 -39.56 11.36 -4.26
C PRO A 361 -38.31 10.51 -4.49
N GLN A 362 -37.14 11.08 -4.24
CA GLN A 362 -35.88 10.38 -4.25
C GLN A 362 -35.91 9.26 -3.22
N GLN A 363 -36.06 8.04 -3.68
CA GLN A 363 -35.65 6.85 -2.94
C GLN A 363 -34.12 6.84 -2.87
N ASN A 364 -33.59 6.74 -1.67
CA ASN A 364 -32.18 6.41 -1.41
C ASN A 364 -31.84 5.06 -2.02
N GLY A 365 -31.60 5.03 -3.31
CA GLY A 365 -31.13 3.88 -4.07
C GLY A 365 -29.63 3.75 -3.90
N SER A 366 -29.23 2.61 -3.40
CA SER A 366 -27.88 2.08 -3.36
C SER A 366 -27.07 2.52 -4.60
N MET A 367 -25.98 3.26 -4.38
CA MET A 367 -25.09 3.85 -5.40
C MET A 367 -24.26 2.83 -6.19
N SER A 368 -24.60 1.54 -6.18
CA SER A 368 -23.85 0.50 -6.87
C SER A 368 -24.31 0.22 -8.33
N GLY A 369 -25.40 0.81 -8.78
CA GLY A 369 -26.02 0.40 -10.06
C GLY A 369 -25.50 1.09 -11.33
N VAL A 370 -24.97 2.29 -11.27
CA VAL A 370 -24.62 3.10 -12.45
C VAL A 370 -23.21 2.80 -12.97
N ASN A 371 -22.27 2.46 -12.08
CA ASN A 371 -20.89 2.12 -12.46
C ASN A 371 -20.69 0.67 -12.93
N MET A 372 -21.60 -0.26 -12.61
CA MET A 372 -21.43 -1.67 -12.98
C MET A 372 -21.61 -1.91 -14.48
N LYS A 373 -22.58 -1.27 -15.14
CA LYS A 373 -22.82 -1.46 -16.58
C LYS A 373 -21.67 -0.97 -17.47
N GLY A 374 -20.93 0.08 -17.05
CA GLY A 374 -19.74 0.54 -17.77
C GLY A 374 -18.55 -0.41 -17.64
N ARG A 375 -18.39 -1.04 -16.49
CA ARG A 375 -17.29 -1.97 -16.20
C ARG A 375 -17.42 -3.31 -16.94
N GLU A 376 -18.62 -3.78 -17.20
CA GLU A 376 -18.88 -5.02 -17.96
C GLU A 376 -18.40 -4.90 -19.41
N LEU A 377 -18.38 -3.69 -19.96
CA LEU A 377 -17.97 -3.41 -21.35
C LEU A 377 -16.45 -3.20 -21.51
N GLU A 378 -15.69 -3.14 -20.42
CA GLU A 378 -14.24 -2.98 -20.48
C GLU A 378 -13.57 -4.25 -21.06
N ASP A 379 -12.46 -4.06 -21.75
CA ASP A 379 -11.72 -5.15 -22.33
C ASP A 379 -11.10 -6.07 -21.24
N PRO A 380 -10.93 -7.38 -21.55
CA PRO A 380 -10.42 -8.35 -20.58
C PRO A 380 -9.01 -8.03 -20.06
N ALA A 381 -8.15 -7.41 -20.88
CA ALA A 381 -6.79 -7.06 -20.49
C ALA A 381 -6.79 -5.92 -19.44
N THR A 382 -7.62 -4.90 -19.64
CA THR A 382 -7.81 -3.82 -18.65
C THR A 382 -8.38 -4.37 -17.33
N LYS A 383 -9.35 -5.31 -17.39
CA LYS A 383 -9.89 -5.97 -16.20
C LYS A 383 -8.82 -6.77 -15.45
N ALA A 384 -8.02 -7.55 -16.18
CA ALA A 384 -6.91 -8.32 -15.60
C ALA A 384 -5.85 -7.38 -14.97
N TYR A 385 -5.46 -6.32 -15.68
CA TYR A 385 -4.52 -5.33 -15.18
C TYR A 385 -5.03 -4.63 -13.90
N MET A 386 -6.31 -4.26 -13.84
CA MET A 386 -6.92 -3.69 -12.65
C MET A 386 -6.85 -4.67 -11.46
N LYS A 387 -7.18 -5.95 -11.67
CA LYS A 387 -7.09 -6.98 -10.63
C LYS A 387 -5.66 -7.20 -10.15
N ALA A 388 -4.69 -7.22 -11.08
CA ALA A 388 -3.28 -7.36 -10.75
C ALA A 388 -2.78 -6.20 -9.87
N MET A 389 -3.11 -4.95 -10.25
CA MET A 389 -2.68 -3.77 -9.50
C MET A 389 -3.41 -3.63 -8.17
N ALA A 390 -4.69 -4.02 -8.10
CA ALA A 390 -5.41 -4.09 -6.84
C ALA A 390 -4.81 -5.12 -5.87
N ALA A 391 -4.45 -6.31 -6.35
CA ALA A 391 -3.77 -7.33 -5.56
C ALA A 391 -2.39 -6.85 -5.09
N ARG A 392 -1.62 -6.19 -5.97
CA ARG A 392 -0.32 -5.60 -5.64
C ARG A 392 -0.43 -4.52 -4.55
N ALA A 393 -1.41 -3.64 -4.66
CA ALA A 393 -1.65 -2.62 -3.64
C ALA A 393 -2.01 -3.25 -2.28
N LEU A 394 -2.87 -4.26 -2.27
CA LEU A 394 -3.23 -4.99 -1.05
C LEU A 394 -2.04 -5.75 -0.45
N TRP A 395 -1.15 -6.31 -1.27
CA TRP A 395 0.10 -6.90 -0.81
C TRP A 395 0.93 -5.89 0.00
N HIS A 396 1.28 -4.74 -0.58
CA HIS A 396 2.11 -3.74 0.10
C HIS A 396 1.40 -3.10 1.31
N LEU A 397 0.08 -2.91 1.24
CA LEU A 397 -0.71 -2.40 2.35
C LEU A 397 -0.81 -3.40 3.51
N ALA A 398 -0.84 -4.71 3.23
CA ALA A 398 -0.93 -5.76 4.24
C ALA A 398 0.37 -5.95 5.03
N LYS A 399 1.52 -5.55 4.46
CA LYS A 399 2.84 -5.87 4.99
C LYS A 399 3.03 -5.38 6.43
N GLY A 400 3.10 -6.34 7.36
CA GLY A 400 3.32 -6.08 8.77
C GLY A 400 2.18 -5.39 9.52
N ASN A 401 1.01 -5.13 8.90
CA ASN A 401 -0.10 -4.37 9.47
C ASN A 401 -1.32 -5.25 9.76
N SER A 402 -1.52 -5.56 11.04
CA SER A 402 -2.60 -6.43 11.52
C SER A 402 -3.99 -5.84 11.27
N SER A 403 -4.17 -4.54 11.46
CA SER A 403 -5.45 -3.85 11.28
C SER A 403 -5.89 -3.89 9.81
N ILE A 404 -4.97 -3.69 8.88
CA ILE A 404 -5.24 -3.76 7.45
C ILE A 404 -5.50 -5.20 7.01
N CYS A 405 -4.71 -6.17 7.47
CA CYS A 405 -4.96 -7.59 7.19
C CYS A 405 -6.36 -8.02 7.66
N ARG A 406 -6.80 -7.53 8.80
CA ARG A 406 -8.17 -7.76 9.31
C ARG A 406 -9.21 -7.14 8.39
N SER A 407 -9.04 -5.87 7.99
CA SER A 407 -9.94 -5.19 7.05
C SER A 407 -10.05 -5.90 5.70
N ILE A 408 -8.91 -6.39 5.15
CA ILE A 408 -8.87 -7.16 3.90
C ILE A 408 -9.67 -8.46 4.05
N THR A 409 -9.42 -9.22 5.13
CA THR A 409 -10.06 -10.53 5.34
C THR A 409 -11.55 -10.42 5.66
N GLU A 410 -11.97 -9.43 6.43
CA GLU A 410 -13.37 -9.11 6.72
C GLU A 410 -14.13 -8.67 5.45
N SER A 411 -13.45 -8.04 4.50
CA SER A 411 -13.99 -7.67 3.19
C SER A 411 -14.12 -8.88 2.22
N ARG A 412 -13.90 -10.11 2.67
CA ARG A 412 -13.97 -11.37 1.92
C ARG A 412 -12.92 -11.53 0.81
N ALA A 413 -11.81 -10.82 0.89
CA ALA A 413 -10.75 -10.88 -0.11
C ALA A 413 -10.13 -12.29 -0.25
N LEU A 414 -10.11 -13.10 0.81
CA LEU A 414 -9.55 -14.47 0.78
C LEU A 414 -10.21 -15.34 -0.30
N LEU A 415 -11.53 -15.23 -0.46
CA LEU A 415 -12.24 -15.96 -1.51
C LEU A 415 -11.85 -15.46 -2.91
N CYS A 416 -11.72 -14.13 -3.06
CA CYS A 416 -11.26 -13.56 -4.33
C CYS A 416 -9.84 -14.04 -4.67
N PHE A 417 -8.91 -14.00 -3.72
CA PHE A 417 -7.55 -14.49 -3.92
C PHE A 417 -7.50 -15.96 -4.32
N ALA A 418 -8.31 -16.83 -3.68
CA ALA A 418 -8.37 -18.24 -4.06
C ALA A 418 -8.79 -18.44 -5.52
N VAL A 419 -9.81 -17.72 -5.98
CA VAL A 419 -10.27 -17.78 -7.38
C VAL A 419 -9.23 -17.20 -8.33
N LEU A 420 -8.60 -16.09 -7.95
CA LEU A 420 -7.59 -15.43 -8.77
C LEU A 420 -6.30 -16.25 -8.89
N LEU A 421 -5.92 -17.00 -7.87
CA LEU A 421 -4.83 -18.00 -7.96
C LEU A 421 -5.16 -19.14 -8.92
N GLU A 422 -6.43 -19.54 -9.04
CA GLU A 422 -6.84 -20.62 -9.94
C GLU A 422 -6.92 -20.17 -11.41
N LYS A 423 -7.39 -18.93 -11.65
CA LYS A 423 -7.86 -18.51 -12.98
C LYS A 423 -7.36 -17.14 -13.44
N GLY A 424 -6.60 -16.44 -12.61
CA GLY A 424 -6.01 -15.16 -13.00
C GLY A 424 -4.94 -15.33 -14.08
N SER A 425 -4.59 -14.23 -14.76
CA SER A 425 -3.34 -14.14 -15.52
C SER A 425 -2.13 -14.22 -14.57
N ASP A 426 -0.95 -14.46 -15.12
CA ASP A 426 0.29 -14.65 -14.34
C ASP A 426 0.52 -13.50 -13.33
N ASP A 427 0.42 -12.25 -13.75
CA ASP A 427 0.54 -11.08 -12.87
C ASP A 427 -0.52 -11.07 -11.75
N VAL A 428 -1.75 -11.48 -12.07
CA VAL A 428 -2.85 -11.54 -11.07
C VAL A 428 -2.58 -12.65 -10.07
N GLN A 429 -2.14 -13.80 -10.54
CA GLN A 429 -1.76 -14.93 -9.67
C GLN A 429 -0.60 -14.57 -8.77
N PHE A 430 0.48 -13.99 -9.34
CA PHE A 430 1.67 -13.57 -8.59
C PHE A 430 1.32 -12.58 -7.48
N ASN A 431 0.68 -11.47 -7.82
CA ASN A 431 0.32 -10.44 -6.83
C ASN A 431 -0.67 -10.97 -5.77
N SER A 432 -1.55 -11.92 -6.14
CA SER A 432 -2.45 -12.58 -5.19
C SER A 432 -1.72 -13.51 -4.24
N ALA A 433 -0.73 -14.27 -4.73
CA ALA A 433 0.13 -15.12 -3.89
C ALA A 433 0.96 -14.28 -2.91
N MET A 434 1.53 -13.16 -3.38
CA MET A 434 2.29 -12.24 -2.55
C MET A 434 1.41 -11.59 -1.46
N ALA A 435 0.19 -11.17 -1.81
CA ALA A 435 -0.76 -10.64 -0.83
C ALA A 435 -1.13 -11.68 0.24
N LEU A 436 -1.41 -12.92 -0.15
CA LEU A 436 -1.67 -14.01 0.78
C LEU A 436 -0.46 -14.35 1.66
N MET A 437 0.75 -14.34 1.11
CA MET A 437 1.98 -14.54 1.88
C MET A 437 2.10 -13.50 3.00
N GLU A 438 1.88 -12.21 2.72
CA GLU A 438 1.95 -11.16 3.74
C GLU A 438 0.82 -11.25 4.76
N ILE A 439 -0.43 -11.49 4.32
CA ILE A 439 -1.56 -11.64 5.22
C ILE A 439 -1.36 -12.83 6.17
N THR A 440 -0.85 -13.96 5.65
CA THR A 440 -0.56 -15.15 6.46
C THR A 440 0.63 -14.93 7.39
N ALA A 441 1.66 -14.16 6.98
CA ALA A 441 2.80 -13.80 7.83
C ALA A 441 2.36 -12.93 9.04
N VAL A 442 1.40 -12.04 8.83
CA VAL A 442 0.78 -11.29 9.94
C VAL A 442 -0.06 -12.21 10.82
N ALA A 443 -0.87 -13.11 10.23
CA ALA A 443 -1.69 -14.07 10.96
C ALA A 443 -0.87 -15.08 11.78
N GLU A 444 0.35 -15.40 11.38
CA GLU A 444 1.28 -16.21 12.17
C GLU A 444 1.57 -15.59 13.54
N ARG A 445 1.68 -14.27 13.61
CA ARG A 445 2.01 -13.50 14.82
C ARG A 445 0.75 -13.02 15.57
N ASP A 446 -0.29 -12.65 14.82
CA ASP A 446 -1.57 -12.17 15.38
C ASP A 446 -2.55 -13.33 15.52
N THR A 447 -2.75 -13.77 16.77
CA THR A 447 -3.65 -14.89 17.10
C THR A 447 -5.11 -14.57 16.76
N ASP A 448 -5.54 -13.33 16.93
CA ASP A 448 -6.94 -12.94 16.68
C ASP A 448 -7.25 -12.92 15.19
N LEU A 449 -6.32 -12.38 14.37
CA LEU A 449 -6.42 -12.46 12.93
C LEU A 449 -6.43 -13.92 12.46
N ARG A 450 -5.52 -14.75 12.97
CA ARG A 450 -5.46 -16.17 12.64
C ARG A 450 -6.77 -16.89 12.94
N ARG A 451 -7.33 -16.69 14.14
CA ARG A 451 -8.59 -17.32 14.58
C ARG A 451 -9.81 -16.77 13.83
N SER A 452 -9.83 -15.53 13.42
CA SER A 452 -10.96 -14.94 12.71
C SER A 452 -10.96 -15.27 11.21
N ALA A 453 -9.82 -15.06 10.52
CA ALA A 453 -9.70 -15.18 9.07
C ALA A 453 -9.44 -16.61 8.58
N PHE A 454 -8.57 -17.37 9.31
CA PHE A 454 -8.08 -18.68 8.87
C PHE A 454 -8.66 -19.84 9.71
N LYS A 455 -9.96 -19.79 10.04
CA LYS A 455 -10.64 -20.92 10.70
C LYS A 455 -10.57 -22.17 9.83
N PRO A 456 -10.16 -23.36 10.35
CA PRO A 456 -10.04 -24.59 9.57
C PRO A 456 -11.34 -25.00 8.86
N ASN A 457 -12.49 -24.66 9.43
CA ASN A 457 -13.79 -24.94 8.84
C ASN A 457 -14.31 -23.86 7.88
N SER A 458 -13.63 -22.72 7.74
CA SER A 458 -14.02 -21.66 6.82
C SER A 458 -13.85 -22.13 5.38
N HIS A 459 -14.89 -21.94 4.56
CA HIS A 459 -14.83 -22.25 3.14
C HIS A 459 -13.72 -21.47 2.41
N ALA A 460 -13.59 -20.18 2.72
CA ALA A 460 -12.54 -19.33 2.12
C ALA A 460 -11.13 -19.82 2.48
N CYS A 461 -10.89 -20.19 3.77
CA CYS A 461 -9.60 -20.73 4.21
C CYS A 461 -9.28 -22.04 3.48
N LYS A 462 -10.23 -22.97 3.41
CA LYS A 462 -10.04 -24.25 2.69
C LYS A 462 -9.68 -24.01 1.22
N LEU A 463 -10.40 -23.14 0.52
CA LEU A 463 -10.12 -22.82 -0.88
C LEU A 463 -8.74 -22.19 -1.08
N VAL A 464 -8.33 -21.26 -0.19
CA VAL A 464 -6.97 -20.68 -0.23
C VAL A 464 -5.93 -21.77 -0.07
N VAL A 465 -6.05 -22.63 0.96
CA VAL A 465 -5.11 -23.74 1.20
C VAL A 465 -5.08 -24.71 0.02
N ASP A 466 -6.25 -25.07 -0.54
CA ASP A 466 -6.34 -25.97 -1.69
C ASP A 466 -5.63 -25.41 -2.94
N GLN A 467 -5.75 -24.11 -3.21
CA GLN A 467 -5.07 -23.49 -4.35
C GLN A 467 -3.56 -23.38 -4.11
N LEU A 468 -3.14 -22.98 -2.90
CA LEU A 468 -1.72 -22.94 -2.55
C LEU A 468 -1.06 -24.32 -2.70
N LEU A 469 -1.73 -25.39 -2.24
CA LEU A 469 -1.22 -26.76 -2.36
C LEU A 469 -1.15 -27.22 -3.83
N LYS A 470 -2.14 -26.91 -4.66
CA LYS A 470 -2.10 -27.22 -6.10
C LYS A 470 -0.88 -26.58 -6.80
N ILE A 471 -0.50 -25.36 -6.41
CA ILE A 471 0.67 -24.69 -6.96
C ILE A 471 1.94 -25.40 -6.46
N ILE A 472 2.01 -25.71 -5.17
CA ILE A 472 3.13 -26.43 -4.55
C ILE A 472 3.33 -27.81 -5.20
N GLU A 473 2.25 -28.55 -5.47
CA GLU A 473 2.31 -29.88 -6.08
C GLU A 473 2.83 -29.86 -7.53
N LYS A 474 2.59 -28.77 -8.28
CA LYS A 474 3.10 -28.61 -9.65
C LYS A 474 4.59 -28.33 -9.72
N ALA A 475 5.16 -27.78 -8.68
CA ALA A 475 6.60 -27.51 -8.48
C ALA A 475 7.32 -26.73 -9.61
N ASP A 476 6.58 -26.05 -10.49
CA ASP A 476 7.13 -25.32 -11.65
C ASP A 476 6.42 -23.97 -11.78
N SER A 477 6.81 -23.01 -10.94
CA SER A 477 6.18 -21.70 -10.98
C SER A 477 6.92 -20.68 -10.10
N GLU A 478 7.05 -19.44 -10.57
CA GLU A 478 7.46 -18.28 -9.76
C GLU A 478 6.58 -18.06 -8.51
N LEU A 479 5.39 -18.68 -8.49
CA LEU A 479 4.46 -18.65 -7.36
C LEU A 479 4.85 -19.59 -6.23
N LEU A 480 5.82 -20.49 -6.45
CA LEU A 480 6.13 -21.57 -5.53
C LEU A 480 6.58 -21.03 -4.16
N ILE A 481 7.55 -20.14 -4.14
CA ILE A 481 8.08 -19.57 -2.90
C ILE A 481 7.02 -18.83 -2.06
N PRO A 482 6.22 -17.89 -2.59
CA PRO A 482 5.17 -17.26 -1.80
C PRO A 482 4.11 -18.25 -1.30
N CYS A 483 3.80 -19.30 -2.07
CA CYS A 483 2.85 -20.33 -1.64
C CYS A 483 3.41 -21.21 -0.50
N ILE A 484 4.68 -21.60 -0.58
CA ILE A 484 5.37 -22.35 0.50
C ILE A 484 5.35 -21.52 1.79
N LYS A 485 5.75 -20.25 1.71
CA LYS A 485 5.72 -19.32 2.86
C LYS A 485 4.33 -19.18 3.46
N ALA A 486 3.31 -19.01 2.61
CA ALA A 486 1.93 -18.88 3.07
C ALA A 486 1.44 -20.12 3.81
N ILE A 487 1.71 -21.32 3.31
CA ILE A 487 1.37 -22.60 3.99
C ILE A 487 2.14 -22.73 5.31
N GLY A 488 3.44 -22.45 5.33
CA GLY A 488 4.25 -22.47 6.54
C GLY A 488 3.72 -21.51 7.62
N ASN A 489 3.34 -20.30 7.25
CA ASN A 489 2.75 -19.31 8.15
C ASN A 489 1.43 -19.78 8.77
N LEU A 490 0.70 -20.64 8.08
CA LEU A 490 -0.56 -21.22 8.56
C LEU A 490 -0.37 -22.52 9.37
N ALA A 491 0.86 -22.97 9.63
CA ALA A 491 1.14 -24.25 10.31
C ALA A 491 0.35 -24.46 11.62
N ARG A 492 0.15 -23.40 12.41
CA ARG A 492 -0.62 -23.45 13.67
C ARG A 492 -2.14 -23.42 13.50
N THR A 493 -2.62 -23.35 12.25
CA THR A 493 -4.05 -23.30 11.92
C THR A 493 -4.64 -24.69 11.70
N PHE A 494 -3.81 -25.64 11.24
CA PHE A 494 -4.25 -26.97 10.87
C PHE A 494 -4.55 -27.86 12.08
N ARG A 495 -5.40 -28.86 11.87
CA ARG A 495 -5.72 -29.89 12.88
C ARG A 495 -4.76 -31.06 12.80
N ALA A 496 -4.65 -31.86 13.88
CA ALA A 496 -3.81 -33.05 13.91
C ALA A 496 -4.08 -34.05 12.76
N THR A 497 -5.35 -34.15 12.34
CA THR A 497 -5.78 -35.04 11.25
C THR A 497 -5.56 -34.43 9.85
N GLU A 498 -5.14 -33.16 9.76
CA GLU A 498 -4.97 -32.44 8.49
C GLU A 498 -3.48 -32.32 8.18
N THR A 499 -2.87 -33.41 7.73
CA THR A 499 -1.43 -33.49 7.40
C THR A 499 -1.13 -33.44 5.91
N ARG A 500 -2.14 -33.24 5.05
CA ARG A 500 -2.03 -33.27 3.60
C ARG A 500 -1.03 -32.26 3.01
N MET A 501 -0.68 -31.20 3.73
CA MET A 501 0.32 -30.22 3.31
C MET A 501 1.77 -30.70 3.53
N ILE A 502 1.98 -31.70 4.37
CA ILE A 502 3.34 -32.14 4.74
C ILE A 502 4.05 -32.84 3.57
N ALA A 503 3.41 -33.82 2.95
CA ALA A 503 4.03 -34.59 1.86
C ALA A 503 4.42 -33.73 0.63
N PRO A 504 3.59 -32.78 0.15
CA PRO A 504 4.02 -31.84 -0.90
C PRO A 504 5.23 -30.99 -0.50
N LEU A 505 5.28 -30.49 0.74
CA LEU A 505 6.43 -29.72 1.23
C LEU A 505 7.69 -30.57 1.37
N VAL A 506 7.57 -31.85 1.81
CA VAL A 506 8.70 -32.77 1.90
C VAL A 506 9.29 -33.05 0.51
N LYS A 507 8.46 -33.20 -0.53
CA LYS A 507 8.94 -33.34 -1.90
C LYS A 507 9.82 -32.19 -2.35
N LEU A 508 9.48 -30.95 -1.95
CA LEU A 508 10.25 -29.76 -2.31
C LEU A 508 11.63 -29.68 -1.64
N LEU A 509 11.93 -30.54 -0.65
CA LEU A 509 13.29 -30.66 -0.11
C LEU A 509 14.27 -31.24 -1.14
N ASP A 510 13.78 -31.97 -2.16
CA ASP A 510 14.57 -32.56 -3.23
C ASP A 510 14.70 -31.68 -4.48
N GLU A 511 14.13 -30.44 -4.43
CA GLU A 511 14.20 -29.51 -5.55
C GLU A 511 15.62 -28.97 -5.76
N ARG A 512 15.97 -28.79 -7.05
CA ARG A 512 17.31 -28.33 -7.45
C ARG A 512 17.58 -26.88 -7.06
N GLU A 513 16.52 -26.06 -7.01
CA GLU A 513 16.62 -24.66 -6.63
C GLU A 513 16.79 -24.54 -5.11
N ALA A 514 17.97 -24.09 -4.67
CA ALA A 514 18.33 -23.98 -3.26
C ALA A 514 17.35 -23.10 -2.46
N GLU A 515 16.81 -22.07 -3.08
CA GLU A 515 15.83 -21.19 -2.44
C GLU A 515 14.51 -21.92 -2.14
N VAL A 516 14.07 -22.81 -3.04
CA VAL A 516 12.85 -23.62 -2.85
C VAL A 516 13.03 -24.62 -1.71
N SER A 517 14.13 -25.41 -1.74
CA SER A 517 14.42 -26.40 -0.68
C SER A 517 14.63 -25.74 0.68
N LYS A 518 15.26 -24.56 0.72
CA LYS A 518 15.38 -23.73 1.93
C LYS A 518 14.02 -23.31 2.50
N GLU A 519 13.16 -22.74 1.67
CA GLU A 519 11.84 -22.28 2.12
C GLU A 519 10.92 -23.44 2.51
N ALA A 520 11.05 -24.59 1.84
CA ALA A 520 10.36 -25.82 2.24
C ALA A 520 10.81 -26.29 3.63
N ALA A 521 12.12 -26.30 3.91
CA ALA A 521 12.66 -26.64 5.22
C ALA A 521 12.17 -25.66 6.31
N ILE A 522 12.14 -24.36 6.02
CA ILE A 522 11.61 -23.34 6.93
C ILE A 522 10.11 -23.55 7.19
N ALA A 523 9.33 -23.81 6.15
CA ALA A 523 7.89 -24.06 6.28
C ALA A 523 7.64 -25.32 7.15
N LEU A 524 8.33 -26.43 6.87
CA LEU A 524 8.23 -27.66 7.66
C LEU A 524 8.68 -27.46 9.11
N THR A 525 9.71 -26.62 9.35
CA THR A 525 10.12 -26.25 10.71
C THR A 525 9.00 -25.60 11.51
N LYS A 526 8.16 -24.74 10.88
CA LYS A 526 7.00 -24.15 11.55
C LYS A 526 5.93 -25.18 11.94
N PHE A 527 5.86 -26.30 11.27
CA PHE A 527 5.04 -27.45 11.67
C PHE A 527 5.65 -28.24 12.82
N ALA A 528 6.97 -28.40 12.83
CA ALA A 528 7.70 -29.23 13.79
C ALA A 528 8.20 -28.48 15.04
N CYS A 529 8.20 -27.13 15.07
CA CYS A 529 8.70 -26.37 16.21
C CYS A 529 7.81 -26.49 17.45
N THR A 530 8.38 -26.31 18.63
CA THR A 530 7.69 -26.41 19.93
C THR A 530 6.54 -25.43 20.12
N ASP A 531 6.54 -24.31 19.40
CA ASP A 531 5.44 -23.34 19.39
C ASP A 531 4.16 -23.86 18.71
N ASN A 532 4.22 -24.97 18.00
CA ASN A 532 3.08 -25.62 17.39
C ASN A 532 2.57 -26.74 18.28
N TYR A 533 1.34 -26.65 18.76
CA TYR A 533 0.72 -27.69 19.63
C TYR A 533 0.75 -29.10 19.02
N LEU A 534 0.80 -29.20 17.70
CA LEU A 534 0.77 -30.44 16.94
C LEU A 534 2.15 -30.85 16.44
N HIS A 535 3.21 -30.27 17.02
CA HIS A 535 4.59 -30.54 16.60
C HIS A 535 4.93 -32.03 16.56
N LEU A 536 4.41 -32.82 17.49
CA LEU A 536 4.62 -34.26 17.54
C LEU A 536 3.98 -34.99 16.34
N ASP A 537 2.69 -34.70 16.08
CA ASP A 537 1.95 -35.32 14.96
C ASP A 537 2.53 -34.90 13.62
N HIS A 538 2.88 -33.63 13.49
CA HIS A 538 3.53 -33.12 12.28
C HIS A 538 4.92 -33.68 12.07
N SER A 539 5.74 -33.84 13.13
CA SER A 539 7.06 -34.47 13.04
C SER A 539 6.93 -35.92 12.59
N LYS A 540 5.96 -36.69 13.11
CA LYS A 540 5.68 -38.04 12.63
C LYS A 540 5.29 -38.04 11.14
N ALA A 541 4.43 -37.12 10.72
CA ALA A 541 4.01 -37.02 9.33
C ALA A 541 5.19 -36.66 8.39
N ILE A 542 6.11 -35.79 8.82
CA ILE A 542 7.33 -35.46 8.06
C ILE A 542 8.22 -36.68 7.89
N ILE A 543 8.43 -37.46 8.96
CA ILE A 543 9.21 -38.68 8.92
C ILE A 543 8.57 -39.71 7.98
N THR A 544 7.28 -39.99 8.15
CA THR A 544 6.50 -40.92 7.32
C THR A 544 6.49 -40.53 5.84
N ALA A 545 6.54 -39.21 5.53
CA ALA A 545 6.68 -38.72 4.15
C ALA A 545 8.10 -38.85 3.57
N GLY A 546 9.05 -39.42 4.31
CA GLY A 546 10.44 -39.60 3.87
C GLY A 546 11.35 -38.38 4.11
N GLY A 547 10.90 -37.41 4.91
CA GLY A 547 11.60 -36.16 5.14
C GLY A 547 13.00 -36.32 5.71
N ALA A 548 13.25 -37.32 6.57
CA ALA A 548 14.57 -37.58 7.16
C ALA A 548 15.67 -37.79 6.10
N LYS A 549 15.37 -38.58 5.06
CA LYS A 549 16.32 -38.87 3.98
C LYS A 549 16.72 -37.62 3.20
N HIS A 550 15.74 -36.79 2.81
CA HIS A 550 15.98 -35.54 2.07
C HIS A 550 16.76 -34.53 2.93
N LEU A 551 16.40 -34.43 4.23
CA LEU A 551 17.08 -33.52 5.16
C LEU A 551 18.56 -33.91 5.35
N ILE A 552 18.87 -35.20 5.46
CA ILE A 552 20.26 -35.71 5.55
C ILE A 552 21.06 -35.32 4.31
N GLN A 553 20.48 -35.50 3.12
CA GLN A 553 21.12 -35.10 1.87
C GLN A 553 21.39 -33.58 1.85
N LEU A 554 20.42 -32.77 2.28
CA LEU A 554 20.57 -31.30 2.35
C LEU A 554 21.60 -30.88 3.40
N VAL A 555 21.71 -31.58 4.55
CA VAL A 555 22.70 -31.27 5.58
C VAL A 555 24.13 -31.58 5.08
N TYR A 556 24.35 -32.67 4.34
CA TYR A 556 25.65 -32.99 3.83
C TYR A 556 26.06 -32.24 2.56
N PHE A 557 25.13 -32.05 1.63
CA PHE A 557 25.44 -31.64 0.25
C PHE A 557 24.76 -30.37 -0.19
N GLY A 558 23.87 -29.80 0.61
CA GLY A 558 23.19 -28.54 0.30
C GLY A 558 24.11 -27.31 0.35
N GLU A 559 23.66 -26.20 -0.17
CA GLU A 559 24.29 -24.90 0.07
C GLU A 559 24.25 -24.56 1.56
N GLN A 560 25.22 -23.82 2.08
CA GLN A 560 25.36 -23.53 3.50
C GLN A 560 24.07 -23.01 4.16
N ILE A 561 23.33 -22.13 3.47
CA ILE A 561 22.06 -21.58 3.99
C ILE A 561 20.96 -22.65 4.06
N VAL A 562 20.94 -23.60 3.13
CA VAL A 562 20.00 -24.73 3.12
C VAL A 562 20.39 -25.75 4.19
N GLN A 563 21.71 -26.05 4.33
CA GLN A 563 22.24 -26.97 5.34
C GLN A 563 21.75 -26.59 6.74
N LEU A 564 21.86 -25.31 7.12
CA LEU A 564 21.42 -24.83 8.42
C LEU A 564 19.90 -25.00 8.63
N ARG A 565 19.08 -24.75 7.62
CA ARG A 565 17.63 -24.92 7.74
C ARG A 565 17.20 -26.38 7.79
N ALA A 566 17.87 -27.22 7.00
CA ALA A 566 17.68 -28.67 7.04
C ALA A 566 18.09 -29.26 8.40
N LEU A 567 19.24 -28.81 8.96
CA LEU A 567 19.71 -29.23 10.27
C LEU A 567 18.72 -28.89 11.38
N VAL A 568 18.22 -27.64 11.41
CA VAL A 568 17.23 -27.22 12.41
C VAL A 568 15.97 -28.10 12.35
N LEU A 569 15.43 -28.37 11.16
CA LEU A 569 14.28 -29.24 11.01
C LEU A 569 14.60 -30.69 11.44
N LEU A 570 15.77 -31.22 11.06
CA LEU A 570 16.20 -32.54 11.44
C LEU A 570 16.33 -32.67 12.97
N CYS A 571 16.86 -31.66 13.65
CA CYS A 571 16.91 -31.61 15.11
C CYS A 571 15.50 -31.64 15.74
N TYR A 572 14.55 -30.87 15.22
CA TYR A 572 13.18 -30.88 15.77
C TYR A 572 12.50 -32.25 15.61
N ILE A 573 12.56 -32.88 14.44
CA ILE A 573 11.94 -34.22 14.25
C ILE A 573 12.64 -35.29 15.10
N ALA A 574 13.96 -35.21 15.27
CA ALA A 574 14.72 -36.11 16.14
C ALA A 574 14.38 -35.90 17.62
N LEU A 575 14.22 -34.67 18.07
CA LEU A 575 13.85 -34.32 19.43
C LEU A 575 12.43 -34.82 19.79
N HIS A 576 11.47 -34.69 18.85
CA HIS A 576 10.07 -35.01 19.09
C HIS A 576 9.75 -36.51 18.90
N VAL A 577 10.44 -37.21 17.99
CA VAL A 577 10.17 -38.63 17.67
C VAL A 577 11.46 -39.42 17.74
N PRO A 578 12.13 -39.45 18.91
CA PRO A 578 13.44 -40.11 19.03
C PRO A 578 13.36 -41.64 18.95
N ASP A 579 12.17 -42.21 19.06
CA ASP A 579 11.86 -43.65 18.98
C ASP A 579 11.50 -44.11 17.56
N SER A 580 11.63 -43.24 16.55
CA SER A 580 11.35 -43.59 15.16
C SER A 580 12.40 -44.55 14.59
N GLU A 581 11.93 -45.69 14.08
CA GLU A 581 12.79 -46.65 13.35
C GLU A 581 13.37 -46.05 12.08
N GLU A 582 12.62 -45.21 11.36
CA GLU A 582 13.06 -44.52 10.15
C GLU A 582 14.23 -43.58 10.44
N LEU A 583 14.24 -42.86 11.57
CA LEU A 583 15.36 -42.02 11.99
C LEU A 583 16.59 -42.85 12.36
N ALA A 584 16.39 -44.00 12.99
CA ALA A 584 17.47 -44.92 13.33
C ALA A 584 18.08 -45.57 12.08
N GLN A 585 17.24 -46.04 11.14
CA GLN A 585 17.69 -46.64 9.87
C GLN A 585 18.40 -45.62 8.96
N ALA A 586 18.02 -44.36 9.04
CA ALA A 586 18.63 -43.25 8.32
C ALA A 586 19.90 -42.72 8.99
N GLU A 587 20.32 -43.32 10.13
CA GLU A 587 21.52 -42.94 10.88
C GLU A 587 21.57 -41.45 11.27
N VAL A 588 20.42 -40.88 11.65
CA VAL A 588 20.31 -39.46 11.97
C VAL A 588 21.26 -39.01 13.07
N LEU A 589 21.53 -39.87 14.09
CA LEU A 589 22.47 -39.55 15.15
C LEU A 589 23.88 -39.28 14.59
N THR A 590 24.38 -40.10 13.66
CA THR A 590 25.66 -39.90 12.99
C THR A 590 25.73 -38.55 12.24
N VAL A 591 24.63 -38.16 11.60
CA VAL A 591 24.51 -36.83 10.93
C VAL A 591 24.61 -35.68 11.93
N LEU A 592 23.89 -35.76 13.07
CA LEU A 592 23.95 -34.76 14.12
C LEU A 592 25.32 -34.68 14.78
N GLU A 593 25.99 -35.81 15.01
CA GLU A 593 27.37 -35.87 15.49
C GLU A 593 28.36 -35.24 14.51
N TRP A 594 28.18 -35.47 13.22
CA TRP A 594 28.99 -34.81 12.19
C TRP A 594 28.75 -33.31 12.17
N ALA A 595 27.47 -32.87 12.18
CA ALA A 595 27.10 -31.47 12.18
C ALA A 595 27.64 -30.71 13.41
N SER A 596 27.69 -31.37 14.59
CA SER A 596 28.23 -30.77 15.82
C SER A 596 29.75 -30.50 15.76
N LYS A 597 30.46 -31.06 14.81
CA LYS A 597 31.89 -30.83 14.58
C LYS A 597 32.14 -29.72 13.54
N GLN A 598 31.09 -29.24 12.87
CA GLN A 598 31.21 -28.20 11.86
C GLN A 598 31.05 -26.83 12.52
N SER A 599 32.10 -26.03 12.59
CA SER A 599 32.11 -24.74 13.29
C SER A 599 31.09 -23.75 12.76
N TYR A 600 30.78 -23.75 11.45
CA TYR A 600 29.79 -22.86 10.84
C TYR A 600 28.34 -23.26 11.16
N MET A 601 28.07 -24.52 11.51
CA MET A 601 26.75 -25.01 11.90
C MET A 601 26.40 -24.72 13.37
N THR A 602 27.44 -24.63 14.22
CA THR A 602 27.33 -24.39 15.66
C THR A 602 27.61 -22.96 16.07
N GLN A 603 27.70 -22.05 15.09
CA GLN A 603 27.99 -20.63 15.32
C GLN A 603 26.86 -19.90 16.03
N ASP A 604 25.61 -20.29 15.77
CA ASP A 604 24.41 -19.78 16.43
C ASP A 604 24.14 -20.64 17.68
N GLU A 605 24.19 -20.00 18.85
CA GLU A 605 23.99 -20.66 20.15
C GLU A 605 22.63 -21.38 20.24
N THR A 606 21.61 -20.85 19.58
CA THR A 606 20.26 -21.46 19.58
C THR A 606 20.25 -22.76 18.78
N ILE A 607 20.96 -22.79 17.67
CA ILE A 607 21.09 -23.99 16.84
C ILE A 607 21.98 -25.04 17.54
N ASP A 608 23.08 -24.62 18.15
CA ASP A 608 23.94 -25.53 18.89
C ASP A 608 23.21 -26.19 20.07
N THR A 609 22.46 -25.37 20.87
CA THR A 609 21.64 -25.90 21.96
C THR A 609 20.62 -26.93 21.47
N LEU A 610 19.88 -26.63 20.41
CA LEU A 610 18.89 -27.52 19.81
C LEU A 610 19.55 -28.82 19.29
N LEU A 611 20.73 -28.71 18.69
CA LEU A 611 21.51 -29.83 18.18
C LEU A 611 21.97 -30.78 19.31
N GLN A 612 22.46 -30.22 20.42
CA GLN A 612 22.89 -31.01 21.58
C GLN A 612 21.70 -31.71 22.26
N GLU A 613 20.56 -31.01 22.39
CA GLU A 613 19.34 -31.62 22.92
C GLU A 613 18.84 -32.77 22.05
N ALA A 614 18.79 -32.60 20.73
CA ALA A 614 18.37 -33.62 19.78
C ALA A 614 19.29 -34.84 19.83
N LYS A 615 20.62 -34.64 19.86
CA LYS A 615 21.61 -35.72 20.03
C LYS A 615 21.39 -36.52 21.31
N SER A 616 21.37 -35.81 22.44
CA SER A 616 21.21 -36.44 23.76
C SER A 616 19.92 -37.25 23.84
N ARG A 617 18.87 -36.78 23.17
CA ARG A 617 17.59 -37.47 23.11
C ARG A 617 17.64 -38.77 22.32
N LEU A 618 18.29 -38.75 21.14
CA LEU A 618 18.47 -39.95 20.31
C LEU A 618 19.37 -40.99 21.02
N GLU A 619 20.49 -40.56 21.62
CA GLU A 619 21.41 -41.43 22.37
C GLU A 619 20.69 -42.18 23.49
N LEU A 620 19.85 -41.50 24.26
CA LEU A 620 19.04 -42.09 25.33
C LEU A 620 18.09 -43.19 24.82
N TYR A 621 17.49 -43.03 23.64
CA TYR A 621 16.57 -44.01 23.07
C TYR A 621 17.31 -45.19 22.43
N GLN A 622 18.39 -44.96 21.70
CA GLN A 622 19.19 -46.03 21.09
C GLN A 622 19.89 -46.89 22.13
N SER A 623 20.40 -46.32 23.23
CA SER A 623 21.00 -47.07 24.33
C SER A 623 20.00 -47.97 25.10
N ARG A 624 18.69 -47.58 25.11
CA ARG A 624 17.61 -48.39 25.73
C ARG A 624 17.20 -49.55 24.82
N GLY A 625 17.17 -49.33 23.48
CA GLY A 625 16.86 -50.38 22.49
C GLY A 625 17.87 -51.54 22.50
N SER A 626 19.13 -51.25 22.75
CA SER A 626 20.17 -52.29 22.82
C SER A 626 20.15 -53.13 24.11
N ARG A 627 19.51 -52.66 25.18
CA ARG A 627 19.37 -53.38 26.46
C ARG A 627 18.12 -54.29 26.54
N GLY A 628 17.25 -54.25 25.55
CA GLY A 628 16.02 -55.06 25.50
C GLY A 628 16.19 -56.42 24.80
N PHE A 629 17.39 -56.76 24.29
CA PHE A 629 17.71 -58.04 23.62
C PHE A 629 18.76 -58.87 24.38
N HIS A 630 18.70 -58.88 25.69
CA HIS A 630 19.48 -59.85 26.48
C HIS A 630 18.59 -60.60 27.46
#